data_03c146cac0329f4bb8a2a1dc27ab12cb
#
_entry.id   03c146cac0329f4bb8a2a1dc27ab12cb
#
_cell.length_a   1.000
_cell.length_b   1.000
_cell.length_c   1.000
_cell.angle_alpha   90.00
_cell.angle_beta   90.00
_cell.angle_gamma   90.00
#
_symmetry.space_group_name_H-M   'P 1'
#
loop_
_entity.id
_entity.type
_entity.pdbx_description
1 polymer ?
#
loop_
_entity_poly.entity_id
_entity_poly.type
_entity_poly.pdbx_seq_one_letter_code
_entity_poly.pdbx_strand_id
1 'polypeptide(L)'
;MKKLVFAALLCLVGTVAMAQPRMTYQEKVVYEGEDVTFRQIDAHTWEGNGKMMANETLYIVEGEERALLIDAGTNIKDLDKIVAGITSKPVSLVATHVHPDHTGASVNYFKEIYINAADMV
;
A
#
# COMPACT_ATOMS: atom_id res chain seq x y z
N MET A 1 59.14 -33.76 33.61
CA MET A 1 57.72 -33.79 33.15
C MET A 1 57.33 -32.41 32.69
N LYS A 2 57.13 -32.20 31.41
CA LYS A 2 56.71 -30.94 30.86
C LYS A 2 55.20 -30.88 30.87
N LYS A 3 54.60 -29.92 31.60
CA LYS A 3 53.15 -29.66 31.56
C LYS A 3 52.84 -28.82 30.35
N LEU A 4 52.09 -29.38 29.39
CA LEU A 4 51.51 -28.60 28.30
C LEU A 4 50.29 -27.83 28.86
N VAL A 5 50.38 -26.50 28.81
CA VAL A 5 49.23 -25.64 29.09
C VAL A 5 48.56 -25.36 27.72
N PHE A 6 47.39 -25.96 27.50
CA PHE A 6 46.52 -25.62 26.37
C PHE A 6 45.80 -24.30 26.69
N ALA A 7 46.25 -23.23 26.05
CA ALA A 7 45.50 -21.99 26.05
C ALA A 7 44.37 -22.13 25.04
N ALA A 8 43.14 -22.29 25.49
CA ALA A 8 41.92 -22.22 24.67
C ALA A 8 41.68 -20.76 24.31
N LEU A 9 41.98 -20.42 23.04
CA LEU A 9 41.63 -19.12 22.46
C LEU A 9 40.16 -19.12 22.13
N LEU A 10 39.33 -18.52 23.01
CA LEU A 10 37.91 -18.34 22.80
C LEU A 10 37.73 -17.19 21.82
N CYS A 11 37.53 -17.51 20.53
CA CYS A 11 37.07 -16.51 19.55
C CYS A 11 35.63 -16.08 19.84
N LEU A 12 35.46 -14.95 20.51
CA LEU A 12 34.18 -14.27 20.60
C LEU A 12 33.85 -13.68 19.21
N VAL A 13 33.12 -14.42 18.40
CA VAL A 13 32.49 -13.85 17.19
C VAL A 13 31.31 -13.03 17.66
N GLY A 14 31.52 -11.75 17.90
CA GLY A 14 30.47 -10.80 18.13
C GLY A 14 29.66 -10.62 16.85
N THR A 15 28.47 -11.21 16.80
CA THR A 15 27.49 -10.88 15.76
C THR A 15 27.03 -9.45 15.99
N VAL A 16 27.57 -8.51 15.24
CA VAL A 16 27.03 -7.16 15.17
C VAL A 16 25.68 -7.27 14.44
N ALA A 17 24.60 -7.32 15.21
CA ALA A 17 23.26 -7.17 14.66
C ALA A 17 23.16 -5.76 14.08
N MET A 18 23.36 -5.63 12.78
CA MET A 18 23.06 -4.40 12.05
C MET A 18 21.55 -4.20 12.17
N ALA A 19 21.12 -3.31 13.06
CA ALA A 19 19.74 -2.85 13.09
C ALA A 19 19.47 -2.17 11.74
N GLN A 20 18.63 -2.81 10.92
CA GLN A 20 18.16 -2.16 9.69
C GLN A 20 17.45 -0.86 10.08
N PRO A 21 17.75 0.26 9.41
CA PRO A 21 17.06 1.50 9.68
C PRO A 21 15.56 1.25 9.46
N ARG A 22 14.77 1.36 10.53
CA ARG A 22 13.32 1.39 10.40
C ARG A 22 13.00 2.64 9.60
N MET A 23 12.47 2.45 8.40
CA MET A 23 11.84 3.53 7.68
C MET A 23 10.63 3.98 8.50
N THR A 24 10.75 5.10 9.18
CA THR A 24 9.62 5.77 9.81
C THR A 24 8.89 6.53 8.71
N TYR A 25 7.85 5.94 8.16
CA TYR A 25 6.92 6.67 7.31
C TYR A 25 6.16 7.67 8.19
N GLN A 26 6.31 8.94 7.91
CA GLN A 26 5.42 9.94 8.46
C GLN A 26 4.17 9.95 7.58
N GLU A 27 3.22 9.09 7.91
CA GLU A 27 1.94 9.04 7.25
C GLU A 27 1.15 10.32 7.56
N LYS A 28 0.86 11.08 6.53
CA LYS A 28 0.01 12.26 6.64
C LYS A 28 -1.38 11.94 6.14
N VAL A 29 -2.39 12.04 7.00
CA VAL A 29 -3.80 11.98 6.58
C VAL A 29 -4.08 13.14 5.63
N VAL A 30 -4.53 12.82 4.41
CA VAL A 30 -4.89 13.81 3.38
C VAL A 30 -6.40 13.85 3.14
N TYR A 31 -7.11 12.78 3.46
CA TYR A 31 -8.56 12.69 3.41
C TYR A 31 -9.06 11.76 4.51
N GLU A 32 -10.09 12.17 5.21
CA GLU A 32 -10.81 11.32 6.17
C GLU A 32 -12.32 11.49 5.95
N GLY A 33 -12.96 10.41 5.51
CA GLY A 33 -14.39 10.33 5.27
C GLY A 33 -15.05 9.20 6.06
N GLU A 34 -16.34 9.03 5.85
CA GLU A 34 -17.11 7.96 6.47
C GLU A 34 -16.67 6.57 6.00
N ASP A 35 -16.40 6.42 4.69
CA ASP A 35 -16.14 5.14 4.03
C ASP A 35 -14.65 4.82 3.87
N VAL A 36 -13.76 5.81 3.89
CA VAL A 36 -12.32 5.64 3.63
C VAL A 36 -11.50 6.74 4.27
N THR A 37 -10.29 6.39 4.67
CA THR A 37 -9.24 7.35 5.07
C THR A 37 -8.05 7.19 4.13
N PHE A 38 -7.59 8.29 3.50
CA PHE A 38 -6.37 8.31 2.69
C PHE A 38 -5.21 8.97 3.43
N ARG A 39 -4.04 8.32 3.36
CA ARG A 39 -2.77 8.80 3.92
C ARG A 39 -1.72 8.88 2.83
N GLN A 40 -0.96 9.96 2.85
CA GLN A 40 0.21 10.07 1.99
C GLN A 40 1.36 9.29 2.63
N ILE A 41 1.96 8.35 1.89
CA ILE A 41 3.10 7.53 2.34
C ILE A 41 4.43 7.98 1.74
N ASP A 42 4.39 8.55 0.54
CA ASP A 42 5.55 9.25 -0.06
C ASP A 42 5.08 10.37 -0.99
N ALA A 43 6.01 10.99 -1.73
CA ALA A 43 5.70 12.14 -2.60
C ALA A 43 4.67 11.82 -3.71
N HIS A 44 4.51 10.55 -4.09
CA HIS A 44 3.71 10.12 -5.23
C HIS A 44 2.75 8.98 -4.92
N THR A 45 2.65 8.57 -3.65
CA THR A 45 1.86 7.41 -3.26
C THR A 45 0.98 7.73 -2.05
N TRP A 46 -0.27 7.33 -2.14
CA TRP A 46 -1.24 7.40 -1.05
C TRP A 46 -1.87 6.04 -0.83
N GLU A 47 -2.10 5.71 0.42
CA GLU A 47 -2.82 4.54 0.86
C GLU A 47 -4.22 4.94 1.33
N GLY A 48 -5.24 4.23 0.85
CA GLY A 48 -6.62 4.34 1.31
C GLY A 48 -7.04 3.11 2.09
N ASN A 49 -7.56 3.29 3.29
CA ASN A 49 -8.17 2.20 4.06
C ASN A 49 -9.68 2.37 4.07
N GLY A 50 -10.39 1.42 3.46
CA GLY A 50 -11.83 1.29 3.52
C GLY A 50 -12.30 0.92 4.93
N LYS A 51 -13.54 1.28 5.25
CA LYS A 51 -14.11 1.10 6.60
C LYS A 51 -15.21 0.04 6.65
N MET A 52 -15.35 -0.77 5.59
CA MET A 52 -16.34 -1.84 5.54
C MET A 52 -15.70 -3.22 5.77
N MET A 53 -15.43 -3.96 4.72
CA MET A 53 -14.93 -5.33 4.81
C MET A 53 -13.43 -5.35 5.05
N ALA A 54 -13.00 -5.93 6.20
CA ALA A 54 -11.59 -6.26 6.48
C ALA A 54 -10.56 -5.12 6.32
N ASN A 55 -10.98 -3.84 6.42
CA ASN A 55 -10.12 -2.68 6.18
C ASN A 55 -9.43 -2.78 4.81
N GLU A 56 -10.22 -2.98 3.78
CA GLU A 56 -9.71 -3.08 2.41
C GLU A 56 -8.78 -1.93 2.08
N THR A 57 -7.68 -2.23 1.41
CA THR A 57 -6.64 -1.26 1.11
C THR A 57 -6.64 -0.91 -0.38
N LEU A 58 -6.59 0.39 -0.65
CA LEU A 58 -6.48 0.97 -1.98
C LEU A 58 -5.17 1.76 -2.05
N TYR A 59 -4.64 1.93 -3.27
CA TYR A 59 -3.49 2.81 -3.47
C TYR A 59 -3.73 3.78 -4.62
N ILE A 60 -3.30 5.03 -4.44
CA ILE A 60 -3.11 5.98 -5.53
C ILE A 60 -1.61 6.09 -5.76
N VAL A 61 -1.18 5.83 -6.99
CA VAL A 61 0.23 5.97 -7.41
C VAL A 61 0.29 6.96 -8.55
N GLU A 62 0.98 8.07 -8.33
CA GLU A 62 1.08 9.17 -9.30
C GLU A 62 2.35 9.05 -10.13
N GLY A 63 2.20 8.98 -11.45
CA GLY A 63 3.27 9.08 -12.41
C GLY A 63 3.42 10.51 -12.96
N GLU A 64 4.23 10.70 -13.99
CA GLU A 64 4.47 12.02 -14.59
C GLU A 64 3.21 12.57 -15.27
N GLU A 65 2.48 11.77 -16.03
CA GLU A 65 1.33 12.19 -16.84
C GLU A 65 -0.02 11.76 -16.28
N ARG A 66 -0.08 10.68 -15.50
CA ARG A 66 -1.30 10.12 -14.95
C ARG A 66 -1.07 9.38 -13.65
N ALA A 67 -2.16 9.05 -12.97
CA ALA A 67 -2.15 8.25 -11.75
C ALA A 67 -2.91 6.92 -11.95
N LEU A 68 -2.54 5.94 -11.16
CA LEU A 68 -3.29 4.69 -11.00
C LEU A 68 -4.02 4.72 -9.67
N LEU A 69 -5.30 4.36 -9.69
CA LEU A 69 -6.01 3.87 -8.52
C LEU A 69 -5.97 2.35 -8.55
N ILE A 70 -5.34 1.73 -7.57
CA ILE A 70 -5.24 0.29 -7.43
C ILE A 70 -6.27 -0.16 -6.43
N ASP A 71 -7.24 -0.94 -6.89
CA ASP A 71 -8.46 -1.35 -6.20
C ASP A 71 -9.42 -0.20 -5.86
N ALA A 72 -10.67 -0.52 -5.63
CA ALA A 72 -11.74 0.45 -5.40
C ALA A 72 -12.48 0.24 -4.07
N GLY A 73 -12.08 -0.77 -3.30
CA GLY A 73 -12.78 -1.12 -2.06
C GLY A 73 -14.17 -1.71 -2.30
N THR A 74 -14.94 -1.83 -1.23
CA THR A 74 -16.27 -2.44 -1.24
C THR A 74 -17.33 -1.46 -1.72
N ASN A 75 -17.49 -0.35 -1.00
CA ASN A 75 -18.48 0.68 -1.30
C ASN A 75 -18.05 2.02 -0.69
N ILE A 76 -17.28 2.76 -1.43
CA ILE A 76 -16.81 4.09 -1.05
C ILE A 76 -17.55 5.10 -1.90
N LYS A 77 -18.43 5.85 -1.28
CA LYS A 77 -19.26 6.85 -1.96
C LYS A 77 -18.39 7.94 -2.57
N ASP A 78 -18.67 8.29 -3.83
CA ASP A 78 -17.97 9.34 -4.59
C ASP A 78 -16.45 9.15 -4.65
N LEU A 79 -15.98 7.89 -4.73
CA LEU A 79 -14.54 7.58 -4.74
C LEU A 79 -13.76 8.33 -5.84
N ASP A 80 -14.35 8.51 -7.01
CA ASP A 80 -13.77 9.29 -8.12
C ASP A 80 -13.48 10.75 -7.72
N LYS A 81 -14.40 11.40 -7.01
CA LYS A 81 -14.23 12.77 -6.52
C LYS A 81 -13.20 12.85 -5.39
N ILE A 82 -13.18 11.87 -4.50
CA ILE A 82 -12.19 11.78 -3.43
C ILE A 82 -10.79 11.68 -4.03
N VAL A 83 -10.60 10.79 -4.99
CA VAL A 83 -9.32 10.60 -5.69
C VAL A 83 -8.91 11.85 -6.46
N ALA A 84 -9.86 12.51 -7.14
CA ALA A 84 -9.63 13.78 -7.85
C ALA A 84 -9.23 14.93 -6.92
N GLY A 85 -9.60 14.86 -5.65
CA GLY A 85 -9.14 15.81 -4.62
C GLY A 85 -7.72 15.55 -4.12
N ILE A 86 -7.18 14.34 -4.32
CA ILE A 86 -5.84 13.93 -3.90
C ILE A 86 -4.81 14.14 -5.00
N THR A 87 -5.13 13.74 -6.23
CA THR A 87 -4.27 13.94 -7.41
C THR A 87 -5.01 14.73 -8.49
N SER A 88 -4.33 15.67 -9.13
CA SER A 88 -4.87 16.42 -10.26
C SER A 88 -4.71 15.69 -11.60
N LYS A 89 -4.05 14.54 -11.61
CA LYS A 89 -3.74 13.79 -12.84
C LYS A 89 -4.91 12.91 -13.25
N PRO A 90 -5.06 12.60 -14.56
CA PRO A 90 -6.02 11.62 -15.03
C PRO A 90 -5.79 10.27 -14.33
N VAL A 91 -6.85 9.64 -13.84
CA VAL A 91 -6.78 8.40 -13.07
C VAL A 91 -7.28 7.23 -13.91
N SER A 92 -6.52 6.12 -13.88
CA SER A 92 -6.94 4.81 -14.39
C SER A 92 -7.14 3.86 -13.22
N LEU A 93 -8.29 3.18 -13.17
CA LEU A 93 -8.58 2.17 -12.15
C LEU A 93 -8.03 0.80 -12.60
N VAL A 94 -7.26 0.17 -11.73
CA VAL A 94 -6.69 -1.17 -11.94
C VAL A 94 -7.06 -2.03 -10.74
N ALA A 95 -7.57 -3.23 -10.96
CA ALA A 95 -7.83 -4.18 -9.88
C ALA A 95 -6.69 -5.18 -9.75
N THR A 96 -6.31 -5.48 -8.52
CA THR A 96 -5.39 -6.59 -8.21
C THR A 96 -6.04 -7.93 -8.50
N HIS A 97 -7.33 -8.06 -8.16
CA HIS A 97 -8.18 -9.21 -8.44
C HIS A 97 -9.65 -8.85 -8.26
N VAL A 98 -10.57 -9.70 -8.75
CA VAL A 98 -12.01 -9.43 -8.74
C VAL A 98 -12.67 -10.10 -7.52
N HIS A 99 -12.53 -9.46 -6.35
CA HIS A 99 -13.30 -9.77 -5.15
C HIS A 99 -14.07 -8.53 -4.68
N PRO A 100 -15.20 -8.68 -3.97
CA PRO A 100 -16.07 -7.55 -3.60
C PRO A 100 -15.42 -6.44 -2.78
N ASP A 101 -14.39 -6.75 -2.01
CA ASP A 101 -13.62 -5.80 -1.21
C ASP A 101 -12.54 -5.06 -2.02
N HIS A 102 -12.33 -5.44 -3.29
CA HIS A 102 -11.41 -4.81 -4.23
C HIS A 102 -12.12 -4.17 -5.42
N THR A 103 -13.18 -4.83 -5.91
CA THR A 103 -13.97 -4.40 -7.06
C THR A 103 -15.46 -4.30 -6.74
N GLY A 104 -15.79 -3.73 -5.60
CA GLY A 104 -17.16 -3.55 -5.16
C GLY A 104 -17.90 -2.42 -5.89
N ALA A 105 -18.97 -1.91 -5.29
CA ALA A 105 -19.84 -0.92 -5.91
C ALA A 105 -19.13 0.37 -6.34
N SER A 106 -18.00 0.69 -5.72
CA SER A 106 -17.21 1.90 -6.03
C SER A 106 -16.65 1.93 -7.45
N VAL A 107 -16.51 0.77 -8.12
CA VAL A 107 -16.06 0.73 -9.53
C VAL A 107 -17.01 1.47 -10.47
N ASN A 108 -18.29 1.60 -10.10
CA ASN A 108 -19.31 2.29 -10.90
C ASN A 108 -19.07 3.81 -11.03
N TYR A 109 -18.20 4.39 -10.23
CA TYR A 109 -17.77 5.79 -10.39
C TYR A 109 -16.75 5.99 -11.50
N PHE A 110 -16.18 4.91 -12.07
CA PHE A 110 -15.17 4.95 -13.11
C PHE A 110 -15.72 4.44 -14.44
N LYS A 111 -15.26 5.01 -15.54
CA LYS A 111 -15.71 4.64 -16.89
C LYS A 111 -15.18 3.28 -17.35
N GLU A 112 -14.01 2.92 -16.85
CA GLU A 112 -13.30 1.70 -17.21
C GLU A 112 -12.47 1.19 -16.02
N ILE A 113 -12.29 -0.10 -15.98
CA ILE A 113 -11.42 -0.79 -15.02
C ILE A 113 -10.52 -1.77 -15.77
N TYR A 114 -9.25 -1.80 -15.43
CA TYR A 114 -8.30 -2.78 -15.94
C TYR A 114 -8.21 -3.94 -14.97
N ILE A 115 -8.47 -5.15 -15.47
CA ILE A 115 -8.44 -6.40 -14.71
C ILE A 115 -7.61 -7.45 -15.43
N ASN A 116 -7.13 -8.46 -14.69
CA ASN A 116 -6.45 -9.58 -15.31
C ASN A 116 -7.47 -10.40 -16.11
N ALA A 117 -7.10 -10.85 -17.32
CA ALA A 117 -7.95 -11.67 -18.17
C ALA A 117 -8.39 -12.99 -17.50
N ALA A 118 -7.58 -13.52 -16.59
CA ALA A 118 -7.93 -14.72 -15.81
C ALA A 118 -9.10 -14.51 -14.84
N ASP A 119 -9.39 -13.26 -14.47
CA ASP A 119 -10.51 -12.90 -13.59
C ASP A 119 -11.81 -12.64 -14.35
N MET A 120 -11.80 -12.78 -15.67
CA MET A 120 -12.97 -12.53 -16.55
C MET A 120 -13.82 -13.78 -16.80
N VAL A 121 -13.53 -14.91 -16.17
CA VAL A 121 -14.23 -16.21 -16.37
C VAL A 121 -15.19 -16.50 -15.24
#